data_dd329b58e655813ba1f0bea076860706
#
_entry.id   dd329b58e655813ba1f0bea076860706
#
_cell.length_a   1.000
_cell.length_b   1.000
_cell.length_c   1.000
_cell.angle_alpha   90.00
_cell.angle_beta   90.00
_cell.angle_gamma   90.00
#
_symmetry.space_group_name_H-M   'P 1'
#
loop_
_entity.id
_entity.type
_entity.pdbx_description
1 polymer ?
#
loop_
_entity_poly.entity_id
_entity_poly.type
_entity_poly.pdbx_seq_one_letter_code
_entity_poly.pdbx_strand_id
1 'polypeptide(L)'
;HTKFIPDYGNIIPTKPYTEDLLGLPVINIRYVPLSNTFNALVKRCMDIVGSLICIVLFSPIMLLTAIAVKVTSKGPLIFKQERVGLHNEPFRMYKFRTMYVQTEEEERKGWTHKDDPRITKIGRFLRKTSLDEFPQLFNVLKGDMSLVGPRPERPQYVEKFREEIPRYMIKHQVRPGMTGWAQVNGYRGDTSIRKRIEHDLYYIENWTIGLDIKILFLTVFKGFINKNAY
;
A
#
# COMPACT_ATOMS: atom_id res chain seq x y z
N HIS A 1 6.95 14.77 -44.71
CA HIS A 1 6.70 14.26 -43.36
C HIS A 1 7.44 15.17 -42.37
N THR A 2 6.73 16.07 -41.71
CA THR A 2 7.27 16.91 -40.64
C THR A 2 7.17 16.13 -39.34
N LYS A 3 8.32 15.90 -38.68
CA LYS A 3 8.39 15.29 -37.32
C LYS A 3 8.78 16.39 -36.36
N PHE A 4 8.01 16.55 -35.30
CA PHE A 4 8.35 17.42 -34.18
C PHE A 4 8.94 16.55 -33.07
N ILE A 5 10.18 16.83 -32.67
CA ILE A 5 10.84 16.16 -31.54
C ILE A 5 10.92 17.17 -30.41
N PRO A 6 9.97 17.16 -29.49
CA PRO A 6 10.02 18.06 -28.34
C PRO A 6 11.07 17.56 -27.36
N ASP A 7 11.93 18.45 -26.88
CA ASP A 7 12.89 18.15 -25.80
C ASP A 7 12.16 18.20 -24.45
N TYR A 8 11.56 17.09 -24.08
CA TYR A 8 10.90 16.94 -22.78
C TYR A 8 11.68 16.01 -21.82
N GLY A 9 12.92 15.67 -22.12
CA GLY A 9 13.72 14.69 -21.35
C GLY A 9 13.78 14.98 -19.85
N ASN A 10 13.73 16.25 -19.46
CA ASN A 10 13.71 16.68 -18.06
C ASN A 10 12.31 16.77 -17.43
N ILE A 11 11.27 16.81 -18.25
CA ILE A 11 9.88 17.04 -17.82
C ILE A 11 9.06 15.77 -17.89
N ILE A 12 9.33 14.89 -18.86
CA ILE A 12 8.56 13.68 -19.16
C ILE A 12 9.45 12.44 -19.00
N PRO A 13 9.45 11.80 -17.83
CA PRO A 13 10.22 10.58 -17.60
C PRO A 13 9.46 9.30 -17.99
N THR A 14 8.28 9.41 -18.55
CA THR A 14 7.40 8.30 -18.92
C THR A 14 7.03 8.37 -20.39
N LYS A 15 6.37 7.33 -20.92
CA LYS A 15 5.90 7.30 -22.31
C LYS A 15 4.75 8.29 -22.50
N PRO A 16 4.97 9.47 -23.08
CA PRO A 16 3.89 10.40 -23.36
C PRO A 16 2.99 9.80 -24.45
N TYR A 17 1.71 10.09 -24.39
CA TYR A 17 0.76 9.76 -25.45
C TYR A 17 -0.03 10.99 -25.86
N THR A 18 -0.43 11.03 -27.13
CA THR A 18 -1.25 12.12 -27.66
C THR A 18 -2.72 11.75 -27.60
N GLU A 19 -3.56 12.67 -27.15
CA GLU A 19 -5.00 12.57 -27.12
C GLU A 19 -5.60 13.75 -27.84
N ASP A 20 -6.73 13.55 -28.51
CA ASP A 20 -7.50 14.66 -29.11
C ASP A 20 -8.55 15.13 -28.10
N LEU A 21 -8.42 16.36 -27.64
CA LEU A 21 -9.39 17.01 -26.78
C LEU A 21 -10.14 18.06 -27.59
N LEU A 22 -11.31 17.70 -28.13
CA LEU A 22 -12.17 18.60 -28.92
C LEU A 22 -11.46 19.22 -30.12
N GLY A 23 -10.64 18.41 -30.84
CA GLY A 23 -9.87 18.88 -32.00
C GLY A 23 -8.52 19.52 -31.66
N LEU A 24 -8.14 19.58 -30.40
CA LEU A 24 -6.83 20.04 -29.94
C LEU A 24 -5.95 18.87 -29.58
N PRO A 25 -4.77 18.69 -30.22
CA PRO A 25 -3.84 17.64 -29.84
C PRO A 25 -3.21 17.96 -28.48
N VAL A 26 -3.53 17.16 -27.47
CA VAL A 26 -2.97 17.25 -26.11
C VAL A 26 -1.92 16.17 -25.92
N ILE A 27 -0.75 16.53 -25.42
CA ILE A 27 0.29 15.58 -25.03
C ILE A 27 0.10 15.26 -23.54
N ASN A 28 -0.39 14.06 -23.26
CA ASN A 28 -0.45 13.56 -21.90
C ASN A 28 0.93 13.13 -21.46
N ILE A 29 1.42 13.75 -20.40
CA ILE A 29 2.77 13.54 -19.85
C ILE A 29 2.87 12.18 -19.15
N ARG A 30 1.74 11.60 -18.72
CA ARG A 30 1.71 10.34 -17.99
C ARG A 30 0.47 9.53 -18.32
N TYR A 31 0.69 8.25 -18.49
CA TYR A 31 -0.37 7.26 -18.59
C TYR A 31 -0.48 6.48 -17.27
N VAL A 32 -1.64 6.51 -16.65
CA VAL A 32 -1.99 5.68 -15.49
C VAL A 32 -3.07 4.70 -15.92
N PRO A 33 -2.74 3.42 -16.16
CA PRO A 33 -3.71 2.43 -16.66
C PRO A 33 -4.99 2.33 -15.81
N LEU A 34 -4.89 2.55 -14.50
CA LEU A 34 -6.01 2.52 -13.56
C LEU A 34 -6.89 3.78 -13.58
N SER A 35 -6.53 4.82 -14.34
CA SER A 35 -7.43 5.95 -14.62
C SER A 35 -8.52 5.55 -15.62
N ASN A 36 -8.31 4.50 -16.41
CA ASN A 36 -9.33 3.94 -17.27
C ASN A 36 -10.40 3.22 -16.44
N THR A 37 -11.66 3.58 -16.63
CA THR A 37 -12.82 3.07 -15.87
C THR A 37 -12.95 1.54 -15.95
N PHE A 38 -12.70 0.95 -17.14
CA PHE A 38 -12.75 -0.49 -17.31
C PHE A 38 -11.68 -1.21 -16.49
N ASN A 39 -10.43 -0.73 -16.56
CA ASN A 39 -9.33 -1.27 -15.76
C ASN A 39 -9.60 -1.13 -14.26
N ALA A 40 -10.10 0.03 -13.83
CA ALA A 40 -10.47 0.29 -12.45
C ALA A 40 -11.58 -0.65 -11.95
N LEU A 41 -12.58 -0.95 -12.81
CA LEU A 41 -13.65 -1.88 -12.51
C LEU A 41 -13.12 -3.31 -12.38
N VAL A 42 -12.34 -3.78 -13.36
CA VAL A 42 -11.72 -5.12 -13.32
C VAL A 42 -10.86 -5.28 -12.07
N LYS A 43 -10.00 -4.29 -11.79
CA LYS A 43 -9.19 -4.24 -10.57
C LYS A 43 -10.06 -4.34 -9.31
N ARG A 44 -11.17 -3.60 -9.26
CA ARG A 44 -12.09 -3.61 -8.12
C ARG A 44 -12.77 -4.98 -7.93
N CYS A 45 -13.19 -5.62 -9.02
CA CYS A 45 -13.75 -6.98 -8.97
C CYS A 45 -12.70 -7.98 -8.43
N MET A 46 -11.47 -7.92 -8.91
CA MET A 46 -10.38 -8.77 -8.41
C MET A 46 -10.12 -8.53 -6.91
N ASP A 47 -10.13 -7.29 -6.45
CA ASP A 47 -9.93 -6.94 -5.04
C ASP A 47 -11.06 -7.50 -4.16
N ILE A 48 -12.31 -7.37 -4.58
CA ILE A 48 -13.48 -7.89 -3.83
C ILE A 48 -13.41 -9.42 -3.78
N VAL A 49 -13.30 -10.10 -4.92
CA VAL A 49 -13.28 -11.56 -4.98
C VAL A 49 -12.08 -12.11 -4.20
N GLY A 50 -10.89 -11.56 -4.45
CA GLY A 50 -9.67 -12.01 -3.77
C GLY A 50 -9.71 -11.78 -2.26
N SER A 51 -10.23 -10.64 -1.80
CA SER A 51 -10.34 -10.37 -0.36
C SER A 51 -11.39 -11.26 0.31
N LEU A 52 -12.52 -11.57 -0.34
CA LEU A 52 -13.50 -12.51 0.18
C LEU A 52 -12.91 -13.92 0.32
N ILE A 53 -12.21 -14.40 -0.70
CA ILE A 53 -11.53 -15.70 -0.65
C ILE A 53 -10.50 -15.70 0.49
N CYS A 54 -9.69 -14.66 0.61
CA CYS A 54 -8.69 -14.56 1.68
C CYS A 54 -9.36 -14.52 3.08
N ILE A 55 -10.47 -13.79 3.25
CA ILE A 55 -11.18 -13.72 4.54
C ILE A 55 -11.71 -15.10 4.90
N VAL A 56 -12.35 -15.82 3.99
CA VAL A 56 -12.87 -17.17 4.26
C VAL A 56 -11.71 -18.13 4.59
N LEU A 57 -10.66 -18.15 3.77
CA LEU A 57 -9.51 -19.03 3.94
C LEU A 57 -8.75 -18.78 5.25
N PHE A 58 -8.54 -17.52 5.60
CA PHE A 58 -7.76 -17.14 6.79
C PHE A 58 -8.63 -16.85 8.02
N SER A 59 -9.96 -16.99 7.94
CA SER A 59 -10.85 -16.76 9.09
C SER A 59 -10.48 -17.59 10.34
N PRO A 60 -10.09 -18.88 10.26
CA PRO A 60 -9.67 -19.62 11.46
C PRO A 60 -8.41 -19.01 12.11
N ILE A 61 -7.43 -18.60 11.30
CA ILE A 61 -6.19 -17.98 11.78
C ILE A 61 -6.50 -16.60 12.38
N MET A 62 -7.39 -15.83 11.74
CA MET A 62 -7.82 -14.52 12.25
C MET A 62 -8.54 -14.66 13.60
N LEU A 63 -9.39 -15.68 13.77
CA LEU A 63 -10.06 -15.95 15.03
C LEU A 63 -9.08 -16.33 16.13
N LEU A 64 -8.13 -17.24 15.86
CA LEU A 64 -7.09 -17.61 16.82
C LEU A 64 -6.23 -16.39 17.20
N THR A 65 -5.86 -15.57 16.23
CA THR A 65 -5.13 -14.32 16.47
C THR A 65 -5.92 -13.35 17.34
N ALA A 66 -7.23 -13.21 17.08
CA ALA A 66 -8.12 -12.37 17.87
C ALA A 66 -8.16 -12.81 19.36
N ILE A 67 -8.31 -14.11 19.59
CA ILE A 67 -8.31 -14.69 20.94
C ILE A 67 -6.94 -14.43 21.62
N ALA A 68 -5.83 -14.72 20.92
CA ALA A 68 -4.50 -14.53 21.45
C ALA A 68 -4.22 -13.07 21.85
N VAL A 69 -4.61 -12.10 21.01
CA VAL A 69 -4.47 -10.67 21.33
C VAL A 69 -5.33 -10.29 22.54
N LYS A 70 -6.56 -10.80 22.64
CA LYS A 70 -7.48 -10.44 23.73
C LYS A 70 -7.05 -11.00 25.07
N VAL A 71 -6.51 -12.22 25.09
CA VAL A 71 -6.04 -12.90 26.32
C VAL A 71 -4.73 -12.29 26.82
N THR A 72 -3.83 -11.88 25.92
CA THR A 72 -2.48 -11.41 26.29
C THR A 72 -2.40 -9.94 26.68
N SER A 73 -3.39 -9.12 26.33
CA SER A 73 -3.38 -7.70 26.69
C SER A 73 -4.77 -7.09 26.75
N LYS A 74 -5.03 -6.25 27.75
CA LYS A 74 -6.30 -5.52 27.91
C LYS A 74 -6.42 -4.42 26.84
N GLY A 75 -7.65 -4.21 26.31
CA GLY A 75 -7.97 -3.12 25.37
C GLY A 75 -8.63 -3.59 24.08
N PRO A 76 -8.75 -2.71 23.05
CA PRO A 76 -9.43 -3.03 21.78
C PRO A 76 -8.66 -4.07 20.99
N LEU A 77 -9.37 -4.96 20.30
CA LEU A 77 -8.79 -6.00 19.45
C LEU A 77 -8.12 -5.42 18.20
N ILE A 78 -8.81 -4.48 17.57
CA ILE A 78 -8.40 -3.84 16.33
C ILE A 78 -7.80 -2.47 16.64
N PHE A 79 -6.57 -2.28 16.20
CA PHE A 79 -5.92 -0.99 16.15
C PHE A 79 -6.29 -0.30 14.83
N LYS A 80 -6.68 0.96 14.92
CA LYS A 80 -7.08 1.79 13.78
C LYS A 80 -6.10 2.94 13.66
N GLN A 81 -5.44 3.05 12.51
CA GLN A 81 -4.48 4.11 12.24
C GLN A 81 -4.85 4.87 10.99
N GLU A 82 -4.85 6.19 11.09
CA GLU A 82 -5.08 7.05 9.95
C GLU A 82 -3.94 6.96 8.93
N ARG A 83 -4.33 6.83 7.68
CA ARG A 83 -3.45 6.73 6.50
C ARG A 83 -4.03 7.53 5.36
N VAL A 84 -3.15 7.93 4.44
CA VAL A 84 -3.56 8.62 3.21
C VAL A 84 -3.81 7.58 2.11
N GLY A 85 -4.98 7.68 1.49
CA GLY A 85 -5.47 6.78 0.45
C GLY A 85 -5.56 7.41 -0.94
N LEU A 86 -6.51 6.92 -1.74
CA LEU A 86 -6.82 7.41 -3.07
C LEU A 86 -7.20 8.90 -3.01
N HIS A 87 -6.69 9.69 -3.96
CA HIS A 87 -6.95 11.14 -4.08
C HIS A 87 -6.63 11.95 -2.82
N ASN A 88 -5.69 11.47 -2.01
CA ASN A 88 -5.28 12.04 -0.73
C ASN A 88 -6.34 11.97 0.38
N GLU A 89 -7.42 11.22 0.18
CA GLU A 89 -8.45 11.05 1.19
C GLU A 89 -7.93 10.20 2.36
N PRO A 90 -8.08 10.68 3.61
CA PRO A 90 -7.66 9.92 4.77
C PRO A 90 -8.61 8.75 5.02
N PHE A 91 -8.07 7.60 5.42
CA PHE A 91 -8.86 6.44 5.83
C PHE A 91 -8.26 5.78 7.07
N ARG A 92 -9.07 4.99 7.78
CA ARG A 92 -8.64 4.23 8.96
C ARG A 92 -8.23 2.82 8.56
N MET A 93 -6.92 2.58 8.55
CA MET A 93 -6.34 1.26 8.30
C MET A 93 -6.48 0.36 9.53
N TYR A 94 -6.99 -0.85 9.34
CA TYR A 94 -7.22 -1.84 10.40
C TYR A 94 -6.05 -2.79 10.55
N LYS A 95 -5.66 -3.04 11.80
CA LYS A 95 -4.68 -4.07 12.18
C LYS A 95 -5.08 -4.76 13.48
N PHE A 96 -4.62 -5.98 13.69
CA PHE A 96 -4.64 -6.51 15.05
C PHE A 96 -3.68 -5.72 15.93
N ARG A 97 -4.07 -5.46 17.17
CA ARG A 97 -3.23 -4.76 18.12
C ARG A 97 -2.02 -5.61 18.48
N THR A 98 -0.83 -5.07 18.27
CA THR A 98 0.46 -5.71 18.57
C THR A 98 1.23 -5.02 19.69
N MET A 99 0.72 -3.89 20.19
CA MET A 99 1.30 -3.09 21.26
C MET A 99 0.32 -2.93 22.41
N TYR A 100 0.83 -2.64 23.60
CA TYR A 100 0.01 -2.19 24.71
C TYR A 100 -0.73 -0.89 24.33
N VAL A 101 -1.87 -0.64 24.99
CA VAL A 101 -2.61 0.60 24.75
C VAL A 101 -1.73 1.79 25.13
N GLN A 102 -1.63 2.74 24.25
CA GLN A 102 -0.78 3.93 24.38
C GLN A 102 -1.64 5.19 24.49
N THR A 103 -1.06 6.24 25.05
CA THR A 103 -1.62 7.59 24.96
C THR A 103 -1.42 8.14 23.56
N GLU A 104 -2.21 9.15 23.16
CA GLU A 104 -2.06 9.80 21.84
C GLU A 104 -0.67 10.40 21.62
N GLU A 105 -0.04 10.89 22.70
CA GLU A 105 1.33 11.43 22.64
C GLU A 105 2.37 10.35 22.34
N GLU A 106 2.19 9.15 22.90
CA GLU A 106 3.08 8.01 22.65
C GLU A 106 2.90 7.46 21.23
N GLU A 107 1.70 7.52 20.66
CA GLU A 107 1.44 7.12 19.26
C GLU A 107 2.10 8.08 18.25
N ARG A 108 2.24 9.36 18.61
CA ARG A 108 2.91 10.37 17.79
C ARG A 108 4.43 10.24 17.81
N LYS A 109 5.02 9.59 18.83
CA LYS A 109 6.47 9.41 19.01
C LYS A 109 7.07 8.44 17.98
N GLY A 110 7.15 8.85 16.72
CA GLY A 110 8.06 8.28 15.73
C GLY A 110 7.76 6.87 15.21
N TRP A 111 8.74 6.33 14.53
CA TRP A 111 8.73 4.98 13.97
C TRP A 111 8.94 3.94 15.09
N THR A 112 8.30 2.78 14.93
CA THR A 112 8.52 1.63 15.81
C THR A 112 9.87 1.01 15.49
N HIS A 113 10.72 0.84 16.48
CA HIS A 113 12.01 0.15 16.35
C HIS A 113 11.86 -1.36 16.60
N LYS A 114 12.87 -2.14 16.18
CA LYS A 114 12.85 -3.60 16.25
C LYS A 114 12.62 -4.14 17.67
N ASP A 115 13.19 -3.50 18.69
CA ASP A 115 13.09 -3.89 20.10
C ASP A 115 12.27 -2.89 20.93
N ASP A 116 11.21 -2.36 20.34
CA ASP A 116 10.32 -1.41 21.02
C ASP A 116 9.61 -2.11 22.20
N PRO A 117 9.80 -1.62 23.45
CA PRO A 117 9.24 -2.25 24.66
C PRO A 117 7.72 -2.24 24.71
N ARG A 118 7.08 -1.40 23.88
CA ARG A 118 5.62 -1.32 23.77
C ARG A 118 5.01 -2.53 23.05
N ILE A 119 5.84 -3.33 22.35
CA ILE A 119 5.36 -4.50 21.61
C ILE A 119 5.10 -5.66 22.57
N THR A 120 3.90 -6.23 22.54
CA THR A 120 3.56 -7.41 23.32
C THR A 120 4.31 -8.64 22.80
N LYS A 121 4.48 -9.69 23.64
CA LYS A 121 5.12 -10.94 23.21
C LYS A 121 4.42 -11.56 21.98
N ILE A 122 3.09 -11.62 22.00
CA ILE A 122 2.31 -12.10 20.86
C ILE A 122 2.40 -11.12 19.69
N GLY A 123 2.43 -9.82 19.95
CA GLY A 123 2.57 -8.78 18.93
C GLY A 123 3.86 -8.91 18.13
N ARG A 124 4.96 -9.31 18.75
CA ARG A 124 6.24 -9.58 18.07
C ARG A 124 6.10 -10.74 17.07
N PHE A 125 5.43 -11.81 17.47
CA PHE A 125 5.13 -12.94 16.58
C PHE A 125 4.24 -12.51 15.41
N LEU A 126 3.14 -11.79 15.69
CA LEU A 126 2.20 -11.32 14.67
C LEU A 126 2.87 -10.41 13.62
N ARG A 127 3.75 -9.49 14.06
CA ARG A 127 4.51 -8.62 13.16
C ARG A 127 5.50 -9.40 12.29
N LYS A 128 6.21 -10.38 12.90
CA LYS A 128 7.14 -11.24 12.16
C LYS A 128 6.45 -12.06 11.07
N THR A 129 5.21 -12.48 11.31
CA THR A 129 4.41 -13.29 10.38
C THR A 129 3.47 -12.43 9.53
N SER A 130 3.41 -11.10 9.76
CA SER A 130 2.46 -10.17 9.13
C SER A 130 0.97 -10.53 9.34
N LEU A 131 0.65 -11.39 10.30
CA LEU A 131 -0.74 -11.75 10.64
C LEU A 131 -1.52 -10.57 11.23
N ASP A 132 -0.82 -9.58 11.80
CA ASP A 132 -1.42 -8.34 12.27
C ASP A 132 -2.07 -7.52 11.14
N GLU A 133 -1.69 -7.72 9.90
CA GLU A 133 -2.19 -6.97 8.76
C GLU A 133 -3.47 -7.57 8.12
N PHE A 134 -3.92 -8.79 8.52
CA PHE A 134 -5.10 -9.44 7.95
C PHE A 134 -6.41 -8.64 8.07
N PRO A 135 -6.68 -7.85 9.14
CA PRO A 135 -7.87 -7.00 9.19
C PRO A 135 -7.95 -5.96 8.07
N GLN A 136 -6.85 -5.66 7.36
CA GLN A 136 -6.87 -4.78 6.19
C GLN A 136 -7.68 -5.36 5.04
N LEU A 137 -7.94 -6.68 4.99
CA LEU A 137 -8.87 -7.29 4.03
C LEU A 137 -10.26 -6.64 4.09
N PHE A 138 -10.70 -6.21 5.27
CA PHE A 138 -11.95 -5.44 5.41
C PHE A 138 -11.84 -4.02 4.83
N ASN A 139 -10.66 -3.38 4.88
CA ASN A 139 -10.44 -2.12 4.17
C ASN A 139 -10.49 -2.32 2.65
N VAL A 140 -9.98 -3.47 2.15
CA VAL A 140 -10.09 -3.81 0.73
C VAL A 140 -11.55 -3.98 0.33
N LEU A 141 -12.35 -4.71 1.08
CA LEU A 141 -13.79 -4.88 0.82
C LEU A 141 -14.55 -3.56 0.83
N LYS A 142 -14.23 -2.67 1.76
CA LYS A 142 -14.84 -1.33 1.84
C LYS A 142 -14.47 -0.45 0.64
N GLY A 143 -13.31 -0.66 0.03
CA GLY A 143 -12.78 0.14 -1.06
C GLY A 143 -11.76 1.21 -0.64
N ASP A 144 -11.40 1.25 0.63
CA ASP A 144 -10.33 2.13 1.15
C ASP A 144 -8.95 1.68 0.61
N MET A 145 -8.80 0.36 0.41
CA MET A 145 -7.55 -0.28 -0.03
C MET A 145 -7.79 -1.24 -1.21
N SER A 146 -6.70 -1.72 -1.75
CA SER A 146 -6.59 -2.80 -2.73
C SER A 146 -5.73 -3.94 -2.17
N LEU A 147 -5.84 -5.14 -2.71
CA LEU A 147 -4.90 -6.22 -2.39
C LEU A 147 -3.47 -5.85 -2.81
N VAL A 148 -3.33 -5.30 -4.02
CA VAL A 148 -2.04 -4.88 -4.59
C VAL A 148 -2.05 -3.39 -4.89
N GLY A 149 -1.04 -2.67 -4.42
CA GLY A 149 -0.88 -1.23 -4.64
C GLY A 149 0.27 -0.63 -3.84
N PRO A 150 0.54 0.67 -3.97
CA PRO A 150 1.49 1.38 -3.14
C PRO A 150 1.13 1.30 -1.65
N ARG A 151 2.15 1.15 -0.77
CA ARG A 151 1.88 1.10 0.67
C ARG A 151 1.39 2.45 1.19
N PRO A 152 0.29 2.51 1.99
CA PRO A 152 -0.22 3.77 2.54
C PRO A 152 0.69 4.31 3.64
N GLU A 153 0.93 5.62 3.62
CA GLU A 153 1.74 6.31 4.63
C GLU A 153 0.87 7.14 5.60
N ARG A 154 1.44 7.49 6.77
CA ARG A 154 0.76 8.39 7.72
C ARG A 154 0.75 9.82 7.18
N PRO A 155 -0.28 10.65 7.48
CA PRO A 155 -0.36 12.03 6.99
C PRO A 155 0.92 12.84 7.25
N GLN A 156 1.48 12.76 8.44
CA GLN A 156 2.71 13.46 8.82
C GLN A 156 3.94 13.14 7.95
N TYR A 157 4.00 11.91 7.41
CA TYR A 157 5.10 11.51 6.50
C TYR A 157 4.79 11.90 5.06
N VAL A 158 3.52 11.93 4.69
CA VAL A 158 3.10 12.40 3.36
C VAL A 158 3.53 13.84 3.15
N GLU A 159 3.28 14.73 4.13
CA GLU A 159 3.68 16.13 4.06
C GLU A 159 5.20 16.26 3.90
N LYS A 160 5.97 15.55 4.74
CA LYS A 160 7.43 15.54 4.64
C LYS A 160 7.93 15.04 3.28
N PHE A 161 7.43 13.90 2.82
CA PHE A 161 7.91 13.30 1.56
C PHE A 161 7.45 14.06 0.32
N ARG A 162 6.31 14.75 0.38
CA ARG A 162 5.83 15.63 -0.67
C ARG A 162 6.83 16.73 -1.01
N GLU A 163 7.46 17.31 0.01
CA GLU A 163 8.46 18.36 -0.15
C GLU A 163 9.82 17.82 -0.63
N GLU A 164 10.22 16.65 -0.13
CA GLU A 164 11.55 16.09 -0.35
C GLU A 164 11.67 15.28 -1.65
N ILE A 165 10.56 14.67 -2.13
CA ILE A 165 10.60 13.72 -3.24
C ILE A 165 9.72 14.19 -4.38
N PRO A 166 10.31 14.55 -5.53
CA PRO A 166 9.54 14.87 -6.72
C PRO A 166 8.58 13.72 -7.09
N ARG A 167 7.36 14.06 -7.48
CA ARG A 167 6.31 13.12 -7.90
C ARG A 167 5.76 12.20 -6.80
N TYR A 168 6.10 12.41 -5.53
CA TYR A 168 5.59 11.59 -4.43
C TYR A 168 4.07 11.44 -4.46
N MET A 169 3.35 12.54 -4.76
CA MET A 169 1.88 12.58 -4.73
C MET A 169 1.19 11.69 -5.77
N ILE A 170 1.92 11.23 -6.79
CA ILE A 170 1.37 10.34 -7.82
C ILE A 170 0.91 9.00 -7.23
N LYS A 171 1.55 8.53 -6.18
CA LYS A 171 1.16 7.28 -5.53
C LYS A 171 -0.29 7.28 -5.02
N HIS A 172 -0.87 8.46 -4.81
CA HIS A 172 -2.26 8.63 -4.37
C HIS A 172 -3.28 8.67 -5.53
N GLN A 173 -2.84 8.49 -6.77
CA GLN A 173 -3.74 8.33 -7.93
C GLN A 173 -4.35 6.92 -8.03
N VAL A 174 -3.85 5.97 -7.24
CA VAL A 174 -4.38 4.61 -7.14
C VAL A 174 -4.65 4.25 -5.69
N ARG A 175 -5.52 3.25 -5.46
CA ARG A 175 -5.77 2.75 -4.10
C ARG A 175 -4.49 2.18 -3.49
N PRO A 176 -4.21 2.46 -2.22
CA PRO A 176 -3.10 1.83 -1.52
C PRO A 176 -3.32 0.34 -1.36
N GLY A 177 -2.23 -0.44 -1.41
CA GLY A 177 -2.26 -1.90 -1.34
C GLY A 177 -1.88 -2.48 0.03
N MET A 178 -2.36 -3.69 0.30
CA MET A 178 -1.84 -4.54 1.39
C MET A 178 -0.43 -5.01 1.04
N THR A 179 -0.21 -5.44 -0.21
CA THR A 179 1.11 -5.71 -0.79
C THR A 179 1.36 -4.83 -2.01
N GLY A 180 2.60 -4.77 -2.51
CA GLY A 180 2.93 -3.95 -3.65
C GLY A 180 4.30 -4.25 -4.24
N TRP A 181 4.57 -3.68 -5.42
CA TRP A 181 5.81 -3.92 -6.15
C TRP A 181 7.06 -3.55 -5.34
N ALA A 182 7.03 -2.43 -4.61
CA ALA A 182 8.11 -2.04 -3.71
C ALA A 182 8.35 -3.09 -2.61
N GLN A 183 7.28 -3.59 -1.99
CA GLN A 183 7.36 -4.55 -0.90
C GLN A 183 7.97 -5.89 -1.33
N VAL A 184 7.53 -6.45 -2.48
CA VAL A 184 8.08 -7.73 -2.98
C VAL A 184 9.50 -7.61 -3.52
N ASN A 185 9.99 -6.39 -3.78
CA ASN A 185 11.37 -6.10 -4.12
C ASN A 185 12.24 -5.67 -2.91
N GLY A 186 11.73 -5.85 -1.67
CA GLY A 186 12.51 -5.65 -0.46
C GLY A 186 12.46 -4.22 0.12
N TYR A 187 11.74 -3.30 -0.50
CA TYR A 187 11.61 -1.91 -0.02
C TYR A 187 10.44 -1.77 0.96
N ARG A 188 10.54 -2.47 2.11
CA ARG A 188 9.59 -2.41 3.23
C ARG A 188 10.33 -1.98 4.50
N GLY A 189 9.65 -1.27 5.41
CA GLY A 189 10.23 -0.85 6.70
C GLY A 189 11.28 0.26 6.54
N ASP A 190 12.40 0.14 7.25
CA ASP A 190 13.49 1.12 7.25
C ASP A 190 14.41 0.93 6.04
N THR A 191 13.90 1.32 4.87
CA THR A 191 14.59 1.23 3.59
C THR A 191 14.52 2.56 2.84
N SER A 192 15.32 2.72 1.78
CA SER A 192 15.32 3.94 0.96
C SER A 192 13.93 4.32 0.47
N ILE A 193 13.39 5.43 1.00
CA ILE A 193 12.10 5.99 0.58
C ILE A 193 12.10 6.31 -0.92
N ARG A 194 13.19 6.87 -1.45
CA ARG A 194 13.30 7.20 -2.87
C ARG A 194 13.13 5.97 -3.75
N LYS A 195 13.84 4.88 -3.45
CA LYS A 195 13.71 3.61 -4.19
C LYS A 195 12.31 2.99 -4.04
N ARG A 196 11.69 3.13 -2.86
CA ARG A 196 10.30 2.70 -2.65
C ARG A 196 9.36 3.43 -3.59
N ILE A 197 9.48 4.76 -3.68
CA ILE A 197 8.64 5.58 -4.56
C ILE A 197 8.88 5.25 -6.03
N GLU A 198 10.13 5.02 -6.46
CA GLU A 198 10.42 4.58 -7.83
C GLU A 198 9.69 3.26 -8.19
N HIS A 199 9.65 2.30 -7.26
CA HIS A 199 8.91 1.05 -7.47
C HIS A 199 7.39 1.25 -7.43
N ASP A 200 6.89 2.12 -6.55
CA ASP A 200 5.47 2.47 -6.50
C ASP A 200 5.03 3.15 -7.80
N LEU A 201 5.84 4.07 -8.34
CA LEU A 201 5.60 4.73 -9.62
C LEU A 201 5.63 3.73 -10.78
N TYR A 202 6.62 2.83 -10.80
CA TYR A 202 6.68 1.76 -11.80
C TYR A 202 5.38 0.95 -11.83
N TYR A 203 4.87 0.55 -10.67
CA TYR A 203 3.60 -0.18 -10.57
C TYR A 203 2.43 0.62 -11.15
N ILE A 204 2.32 1.90 -10.79
CA ILE A 204 1.23 2.78 -11.21
C ILE A 204 1.22 2.97 -12.73
N GLU A 205 2.39 3.17 -13.32
CA GLU A 205 2.56 3.45 -14.75
C GLU A 205 2.51 2.20 -15.64
N ASN A 206 2.81 1.02 -15.08
CA ASN A 206 2.86 -0.24 -15.80
C ASN A 206 1.83 -1.28 -15.30
N TRP A 207 0.78 -0.82 -14.63
CA TRP A 207 -0.23 -1.71 -14.11
C TRP A 207 -0.85 -2.58 -15.20
N THR A 208 -0.92 -3.86 -14.92
CA THR A 208 -1.67 -4.88 -15.66
C THR A 208 -2.20 -5.92 -14.68
N ILE A 209 -3.22 -6.68 -15.07
CA ILE A 209 -3.71 -7.82 -14.28
C ILE A 209 -2.58 -8.83 -14.01
N GLY A 210 -1.74 -9.08 -15.01
CA GLY A 210 -0.59 -9.99 -14.89
C GLY A 210 0.43 -9.49 -13.85
N LEU A 211 0.64 -8.17 -13.74
CA LEU A 211 1.51 -7.59 -12.71
C LEU A 211 0.94 -7.79 -11.31
N ASP A 212 -0.36 -7.61 -11.12
CA ASP A 212 -1.02 -7.89 -9.83
C ASP A 212 -0.88 -9.35 -9.42
N ILE A 213 -1.17 -10.29 -10.34
CA ILE A 213 -1.02 -11.72 -10.08
C ILE A 213 0.43 -12.07 -9.72
N LYS A 214 1.41 -11.51 -10.45
CA LYS A 214 2.84 -11.68 -10.17
C LYS A 214 3.20 -11.18 -8.77
N ILE A 215 2.69 -10.01 -8.37
CA ILE A 215 2.95 -9.44 -7.04
C ILE A 215 2.33 -10.32 -5.95
N LEU A 216 1.09 -10.78 -6.12
CA LEU A 216 0.43 -11.68 -5.17
C LEU A 216 1.22 -12.99 -5.01
N PHE A 217 1.64 -13.61 -6.13
CA PHE A 217 2.48 -14.79 -6.10
C PHE A 217 3.80 -14.55 -5.35
N LEU A 218 4.52 -13.48 -5.69
CA LEU A 218 5.76 -13.11 -5.01
C LEU A 218 5.55 -12.81 -3.53
N THR A 219 4.39 -12.26 -3.14
CA THR A 219 4.06 -12.00 -1.73
C THR A 219 3.99 -13.29 -0.92
N VAL A 220 3.36 -14.34 -1.46
CA VAL A 220 3.29 -15.64 -0.81
C VAL A 220 4.68 -16.26 -0.66
N PHE A 221 5.49 -16.26 -1.72
CA PHE A 221 6.81 -16.90 -1.70
C PHE A 221 7.87 -16.08 -0.95
N LYS A 222 7.92 -14.78 -1.15
CA LYS A 222 8.91 -13.90 -0.48
C LYS A 222 8.46 -13.44 0.90
N GLY A 223 7.17 -13.45 1.21
CA GLY A 223 6.63 -13.10 2.52
C GLY A 223 7.16 -14.00 3.63
N PHE A 224 7.42 -15.28 3.32
CA PHE A 224 8.04 -16.25 4.24
C PHE A 224 9.58 -16.08 4.39
N ILE A 225 10.23 -15.36 3.46
CA ILE A 225 11.71 -15.27 3.38
C ILE A 225 12.21 -13.87 3.76
N ASN A 226 11.33 -12.89 3.95
CA ASN A 226 11.73 -11.49 4.15
C ASN A 226 12.43 -11.28 5.50
N LYS A 227 13.76 -11.07 5.45
CA LYS A 227 14.62 -10.68 6.59
C LYS A 227 14.26 -9.29 7.18
N ASN A 228 13.44 -8.49 6.51
CA ASN A 228 13.06 -7.12 6.88
C ASN A 228 11.63 -7.01 7.44
N ALA A 229 10.96 -8.12 7.80
CA ALA A 229 9.75 -8.10 8.60
C ALA A 229 10.16 -7.90 10.06
N TYR A 230 9.78 -6.76 10.66
CA TYR A 230 10.04 -6.44 12.07
C TYR A 230 9.09 -7.18 12.99
#